data_947536eabd23929c0fdcd9a3c4beac6f
#
_entry.id   947536eabd23929c0fdcd9a3c4beac6f
#
_cell.length_a   1.000
_cell.length_b   1.000
_cell.length_c   1.000
_cell.angle_alpha   90.00
_cell.angle_beta   90.00
_cell.angle_gamma   90.00
#
_symmetry.space_group_name_H-M   'P 1'
#
loop_
_entity.id
_entity.type
_entity.pdbx_description
1 polymer ?
#
loop_
_entity_poly.entity_id
_entity_poly.type
_entity_poly.pdbx_seq_one_letter_code
_entity_poly.pdbx_strand_id
1 'polypeptide(L)'
;MKKTLLAAFAASLILSSGAQALETSVSPKVTQLTVTNPTTGMYVGNSYSFYNCGVHSYVRGFAKEDGRSWKARIITISSGMLSFHDLKSYLTPHEMDPYFKDGNKKPFDVILLQGMSSEPIDKKRIPTFKKYLKEHVETARASGAEPIVVVTWARQDKPEDTRRLADSIIAEANANSAIALPVGLAFAESLKARPDLILHQKDKSHPTAAGSYLYGAMVYSLLFKKSPEGFKYPGECEKPLKPEDALFLQQIAWKTLCDFYGWQK
;
A
#
# COMPACT_ATOMS: atom_id res chain seq x y z
N MET A 1 -40.51 -28.98 50.90
CA MET A 1 -39.39 -28.06 50.44
C MET A 1 -39.21 -28.27 48.96
N LYS A 2 -39.76 -27.35 48.14
CA LYS A 2 -39.63 -27.39 46.67
C LYS A 2 -38.51 -26.43 46.28
N LYS A 3 -37.43 -26.93 45.67
CA LYS A 3 -36.33 -26.13 45.13
C LYS A 3 -36.68 -25.75 43.70
N THR A 4 -36.88 -24.46 43.47
CA THR A 4 -37.07 -23.87 42.15
C THR A 4 -35.69 -23.59 41.54
N LEU A 5 -35.36 -24.26 40.43
CA LEU A 5 -34.19 -23.92 39.61
C LEU A 5 -34.53 -22.71 38.73
N LEU A 6 -33.86 -21.62 38.94
CA LEU A 6 -33.81 -20.52 37.95
C LEU A 6 -32.80 -20.87 36.87
N ALA A 7 -33.26 -21.05 35.63
CA ALA A 7 -32.43 -21.14 34.46
C ALA A 7 -32.12 -19.72 33.96
N ALA A 8 -30.88 -19.32 34.05
CA ALA A 8 -30.41 -18.06 33.45
C ALA A 8 -30.18 -18.26 31.96
N PHE A 9 -31.01 -17.64 31.13
CA PHE A 9 -30.80 -17.53 29.68
C PHE A 9 -29.76 -16.44 29.42
N ALA A 10 -28.55 -16.85 29.07
CA ALA A 10 -27.54 -15.94 28.55
C ALA A 10 -27.88 -15.67 27.07
N ALA A 11 -28.45 -14.51 26.79
CA ALA A 11 -28.65 -14.02 25.42
C ALA A 11 -27.30 -13.60 24.88
N SER A 12 -26.71 -14.43 24.01
CA SER A 12 -25.53 -14.06 23.22
C SER A 12 -25.94 -13.01 22.19
N LEU A 13 -25.63 -11.75 22.44
CA LEU A 13 -25.68 -10.71 21.39
C LEU A 13 -24.61 -11.06 20.34
N ILE A 14 -25.05 -11.63 19.23
CA ILE A 14 -24.26 -11.69 18.01
C ILE A 14 -24.22 -10.26 17.46
N LEU A 15 -23.15 -9.52 17.80
CA LEU A 15 -22.79 -8.31 17.09
C LEU A 15 -22.44 -8.71 15.65
N SER A 16 -23.42 -8.62 14.75
CA SER A 16 -23.14 -8.64 13.31
C SER A 16 -22.31 -7.37 13.01
N SER A 17 -20.99 -7.51 13.00
CA SER A 17 -20.12 -6.49 12.45
C SER A 17 -20.40 -6.42 10.95
N GLY A 18 -21.37 -5.61 10.56
CA GLY A 18 -21.56 -5.24 9.17
C GLY A 18 -20.23 -4.70 8.65
N ALA A 19 -19.66 -5.36 7.65
CA ALA A 19 -18.45 -4.87 7.00
C ALA A 19 -18.75 -3.44 6.52
N GLN A 20 -18.11 -2.45 7.15
CA GLN A 20 -18.28 -1.07 6.75
C GLN A 20 -17.59 -0.90 5.41
N ALA A 21 -18.32 -0.37 4.41
CA ALA A 21 -17.78 -0.15 3.08
C ALA A 21 -16.59 0.82 3.14
N LEU A 22 -15.53 0.50 2.40
CA LEU A 22 -14.37 1.38 2.24
C LEU A 22 -14.79 2.72 1.61
N GLU A 23 -14.03 3.77 1.88
CA GLU A 23 -14.32 5.13 1.39
C GLU A 23 -13.96 5.28 -0.10
N THR A 24 -14.57 4.48 -0.96
CA THR A 24 -14.46 4.57 -2.41
C THR A 24 -15.77 4.19 -3.08
N SER A 25 -16.07 4.80 -4.23
CA SER A 25 -17.19 4.44 -5.12
C SER A 25 -16.72 3.67 -6.37
N VAL A 26 -15.40 3.51 -6.54
CA VAL A 26 -14.81 2.82 -7.69
C VAL A 26 -14.22 1.48 -7.24
N SER A 27 -14.72 0.39 -7.82
CA SER A 27 -14.16 -0.94 -7.57
C SER A 27 -12.93 -1.21 -8.45
N PRO A 28 -11.92 -1.96 -7.96
CA PRO A 28 -10.77 -2.36 -8.76
C PRO A 28 -11.19 -3.38 -9.84
N LYS A 29 -10.67 -3.23 -11.06
CA LYS A 29 -10.84 -4.22 -12.14
C LYS A 29 -9.78 -5.33 -12.07
N VAL A 30 -8.57 -4.99 -11.63
CA VAL A 30 -7.49 -5.94 -11.39
C VAL A 30 -7.40 -6.19 -9.90
N THR A 31 -7.60 -7.43 -9.48
CA THR A 31 -7.73 -7.81 -8.06
C THR A 31 -6.61 -8.71 -7.56
N GLN A 32 -5.67 -9.08 -8.41
CA GLN A 32 -4.48 -9.85 -8.02
C GLN A 32 -3.35 -9.62 -9.02
N LEU A 33 -2.12 -9.82 -8.58
CA LEU A 33 -0.95 -9.83 -9.44
C LEU A 33 -0.95 -11.10 -10.31
N THR A 34 -0.39 -10.99 -11.50
CA THR A 34 -0.13 -12.14 -12.37
C THR A 34 1.20 -12.81 -12.04
N VAL A 35 2.18 -12.02 -11.56
CA VAL A 35 3.44 -12.55 -11.05
C VAL A 35 3.21 -13.30 -9.74
N THR A 36 3.73 -14.53 -9.67
CA THR A 36 3.67 -15.35 -8.46
C THR A 36 5.01 -15.32 -7.73
N ASN A 37 4.98 -15.15 -6.39
CA ASN A 37 6.17 -15.07 -5.55
C ASN A 37 7.24 -14.12 -6.08
N PRO A 38 6.93 -12.82 -6.26
CA PRO A 38 7.89 -11.84 -6.74
C PRO A 38 9.09 -11.74 -5.78
N THR A 39 10.28 -11.56 -6.32
CA THR A 39 11.52 -11.45 -5.56
C THR A 39 12.18 -10.10 -5.68
N THR A 40 11.78 -9.32 -6.67
CA THR A 40 12.38 -8.01 -6.98
C THR A 40 11.33 -6.94 -7.24
N GLY A 41 11.58 -5.73 -6.76
CA GLY A 41 10.69 -4.60 -6.99
C GLY A 41 11.40 -3.26 -7.14
N MET A 42 10.74 -2.33 -7.83
CA MET A 42 11.15 -0.93 -7.87
C MET A 42 10.03 -0.06 -7.31
N TYR A 43 10.39 0.90 -6.47
CA TYR A 43 9.49 1.92 -5.94
C TYR A 43 9.83 3.25 -6.59
N VAL A 44 8.89 3.82 -7.31
CA VAL A 44 9.00 5.13 -7.97
C VAL A 44 7.99 6.06 -7.33
N GLY A 45 8.49 7.15 -6.73
CA GLY A 45 7.61 8.04 -5.98
C GLY A 45 8.31 9.24 -5.35
N ASN A 46 7.90 9.60 -4.17
CA ASN A 46 8.37 10.77 -3.46
C ASN A 46 8.54 10.49 -1.94
N SER A 47 8.50 11.55 -1.14
CA SER A 47 8.67 11.48 0.31
C SER A 47 7.70 10.53 1.02
N TYR A 48 6.51 10.29 0.49
CA TYR A 48 5.57 9.32 1.06
C TYR A 48 6.13 7.90 1.06
N SER A 49 7.00 7.56 0.11
CA SER A 49 7.63 6.25 0.03
C SER A 49 8.99 6.17 0.73
N PHE A 50 9.76 7.27 0.88
CA PHE A 50 11.10 7.19 1.48
C PHE A 50 11.17 7.53 2.97
N TYR A 51 10.15 8.21 3.54
CA TYR A 51 10.15 8.53 4.98
C TYR A 51 10.31 7.28 5.84
N ASN A 52 10.85 7.47 7.05
CA ASN A 52 11.03 6.42 8.04
C ASN A 52 11.78 5.19 7.49
N CYS A 53 12.94 5.39 6.89
CA CYS A 53 13.79 4.35 6.29
C CYS A 53 13.24 3.74 4.98
N GLY A 54 12.18 4.33 4.44
CA GLY A 54 11.56 3.91 3.17
C GLY A 54 10.72 2.64 3.27
N VAL A 55 9.60 2.66 2.57
CA VAL A 55 8.62 1.56 2.57
C VAL A 55 9.24 0.21 2.17
N HIS A 56 10.24 0.21 1.27
CA HIS A 56 10.93 -0.99 0.82
C HIS A 56 11.63 -1.76 1.95
N SER A 57 12.09 -1.05 3.00
CA SER A 57 12.70 -1.67 4.18
C SER A 57 11.70 -2.44 5.01
N TYR A 58 10.49 -1.88 5.19
CA TYR A 58 9.40 -2.59 5.89
C TYR A 58 8.99 -3.85 5.14
N VAL A 59 8.83 -3.77 3.81
CA VAL A 59 8.50 -4.94 2.98
C VAL A 59 9.58 -6.02 3.09
N ARG A 60 10.86 -5.62 3.09
CA ARG A 60 11.97 -6.55 3.29
C ARG A 60 11.92 -7.22 4.66
N GLY A 61 11.58 -6.47 5.72
CA GLY A 61 11.42 -7.01 7.07
C GLY A 61 10.33 -8.06 7.16
N PHE A 62 9.13 -7.78 6.62
CA PHE A 62 8.03 -8.75 6.53
C PHE A 62 8.41 -9.98 5.71
N ALA A 63 9.01 -9.80 4.54
CA ALA A 63 9.42 -10.90 3.68
C ALA A 63 10.48 -11.78 4.36
N LYS A 64 11.46 -11.17 5.07
CA LYS A 64 12.48 -11.89 5.83
C LYS A 64 11.87 -12.75 6.92
N GLU A 65 10.90 -12.23 7.70
CA GLU A 65 10.20 -12.98 8.72
C GLU A 65 9.41 -14.16 8.14
N ASP A 66 8.83 -13.97 6.95
CA ASP A 66 8.14 -15.03 6.20
C ASP A 66 9.08 -16.01 5.47
N GLY A 67 10.39 -15.89 5.64
CA GLY A 67 11.38 -16.73 4.96
C GLY A 67 11.49 -16.49 3.46
N ARG A 68 11.03 -15.34 2.95
CA ARG A 68 11.03 -14.99 1.53
C ARG A 68 12.22 -14.11 1.18
N SER A 69 12.72 -14.28 -0.04
CA SER A 69 13.69 -13.35 -0.64
C SER A 69 12.95 -12.17 -1.24
N TRP A 70 13.34 -10.96 -0.86
CA TRP A 70 12.85 -9.72 -1.46
C TRP A 70 13.98 -8.70 -1.57
N LYS A 71 14.22 -8.20 -2.78
CA LYS A 71 15.16 -7.12 -3.08
C LYS A 71 14.41 -5.99 -3.76
N ALA A 72 14.69 -4.77 -3.38
CA ALA A 72 14.00 -3.64 -3.98
C ALA A 72 14.92 -2.44 -4.17
N ARG A 73 14.67 -1.72 -5.27
CA ARG A 73 15.22 -0.39 -5.52
C ARG A 73 14.14 0.64 -5.19
N ILE A 74 14.53 1.73 -4.55
CA ILE A 74 13.67 2.89 -4.35
C ILE A 74 14.27 4.10 -5.07
N ILE A 75 13.48 4.74 -5.91
CA ILE A 75 13.83 5.97 -6.63
C ILE A 75 12.77 7.01 -6.31
N THR A 76 13.17 8.05 -5.60
CA THR A 76 12.24 9.07 -5.12
C THR A 76 12.78 10.47 -5.39
N ILE A 77 11.87 11.36 -5.74
CA ILE A 77 12.12 12.79 -5.89
C ILE A 77 11.26 13.51 -4.85
N SER A 78 11.89 14.33 -4.00
CA SER A 78 11.16 15.08 -2.97
C SER A 78 10.07 15.95 -3.61
N SER A 79 8.83 15.85 -3.10
CA SER A 79 7.64 16.49 -3.69
C SER A 79 7.40 16.15 -5.17
N GLY A 80 8.01 15.08 -5.67
CA GLY A 80 7.94 14.68 -7.08
C GLY A 80 6.55 14.22 -7.50
N MET A 81 6.14 14.69 -8.69
CA MET A 81 5.02 14.14 -9.46
C MET A 81 5.52 12.97 -10.32
N LEU A 82 4.63 12.13 -10.84
CA LEU A 82 5.02 11.07 -11.79
C LEU A 82 5.77 11.65 -13.00
N SER A 83 5.41 12.83 -13.45
CA SER A 83 6.08 13.52 -14.57
C SER A 83 7.54 13.90 -14.32
N PHE A 84 8.03 13.85 -13.10
CA PHE A 84 9.43 14.14 -12.77
C PHE A 84 10.34 12.92 -12.92
N HIS A 85 9.75 11.72 -13.05
CA HIS A 85 10.47 10.48 -13.18
C HIS A 85 10.67 10.09 -14.65
N ASP A 86 11.87 9.69 -15.01
CA ASP A 86 12.18 9.02 -16.27
C ASP A 86 12.32 7.52 -16.05
N LEU A 87 11.19 6.83 -15.97
CA LEU A 87 11.17 5.39 -15.71
C LEU A 87 11.93 4.60 -16.77
N LYS A 88 11.95 5.07 -18.04
CA LYS A 88 12.69 4.41 -19.11
C LYS A 88 14.20 4.44 -18.83
N SER A 89 14.72 5.57 -18.37
CA SER A 89 16.12 5.69 -17.95
C SER A 89 16.46 4.75 -16.80
N TYR A 90 15.57 4.63 -15.78
CA TYR A 90 15.78 3.74 -14.63
C TYR A 90 15.81 2.25 -15.00
N LEU A 91 15.21 1.89 -16.11
CA LEU A 91 15.13 0.52 -16.65
C LEU A 91 16.14 0.26 -17.77
N THR A 92 16.97 1.24 -18.11
CA THR A 92 18.05 1.05 -19.11
C THR A 92 19.20 0.27 -18.46
N PRO A 93 19.64 -0.86 -19.05
CA PRO A 93 20.74 -1.66 -18.52
C PRO A 93 22.01 -0.84 -18.39
N HIS A 94 22.71 -1.02 -17.27
CA HIS A 94 24.03 -0.44 -17.03
C HIS A 94 24.93 -1.51 -16.40
N GLU A 95 26.16 -1.66 -16.89
CA GLU A 95 27.08 -2.74 -16.49
C GLU A 95 27.33 -2.83 -14.97
N MET A 96 27.39 -1.68 -14.30
CA MET A 96 27.63 -1.61 -12.86
C MET A 96 26.35 -1.82 -12.02
N ASP A 97 25.18 -1.94 -12.66
CA ASP A 97 23.91 -2.07 -11.95
C ASP A 97 23.65 -3.52 -11.55
N PRO A 98 23.57 -3.82 -10.23
CA PRO A 98 23.39 -5.18 -9.75
C PRO A 98 22.08 -5.85 -10.20
N TYR A 99 21.08 -5.08 -10.62
CA TYR A 99 19.81 -5.62 -11.14
C TYR A 99 19.90 -6.06 -12.60
N PHE A 100 20.91 -5.58 -13.35
CA PHE A 100 21.11 -5.91 -14.76
C PHE A 100 22.30 -6.84 -15.01
N LYS A 101 22.89 -7.41 -13.94
CA LYS A 101 23.97 -8.36 -14.07
C LYS A 101 23.59 -9.58 -14.92
N ASP A 102 24.60 -10.18 -15.51
CA ASP A 102 24.48 -11.44 -16.26
C ASP A 102 23.49 -11.39 -17.43
N GLY A 103 23.30 -10.19 -18.01
CA GLY A 103 22.38 -10.00 -19.14
C GLY A 103 20.90 -10.04 -18.75
N ASN A 104 20.58 -9.85 -17.47
CA ASN A 104 19.18 -9.82 -17.02
C ASN A 104 18.40 -8.70 -17.69
N LYS A 105 17.42 -9.06 -18.52
CA LYS A 105 16.53 -8.13 -19.24
C LYS A 105 15.26 -7.79 -18.47
N LYS A 106 14.97 -8.52 -17.37
CA LYS A 106 13.82 -8.31 -16.50
C LYS A 106 14.30 -8.04 -15.07
N PRO A 107 14.76 -6.82 -14.78
CA PRO A 107 15.39 -6.50 -13.49
C PRO A 107 14.41 -6.51 -12.31
N PHE A 108 13.11 -6.27 -12.57
CA PHE A 108 12.08 -6.20 -11.54
C PHE A 108 10.86 -7.02 -11.93
N ASP A 109 10.29 -7.71 -10.93
CA ASP A 109 9.01 -8.41 -11.05
C ASP A 109 7.85 -7.44 -10.99
N VAL A 110 7.96 -6.41 -10.13
CA VAL A 110 6.92 -5.38 -9.95
C VAL A 110 7.52 -3.98 -9.89
N ILE A 111 6.74 -2.99 -10.32
CA ILE A 111 7.08 -1.56 -10.19
C ILE A 111 5.92 -0.83 -9.53
N LEU A 112 6.16 -0.25 -8.36
CA LEU A 112 5.20 0.56 -7.64
C LEU A 112 5.32 2.01 -8.10
N LEU A 113 4.20 2.58 -8.53
CA LEU A 113 4.08 3.95 -9.03
C LEU A 113 3.27 4.78 -8.04
N GLN A 114 3.91 5.75 -7.39
CA GLN A 114 3.29 6.62 -6.40
C GLN A 114 3.41 8.08 -6.83
N GLY A 115 2.28 8.67 -7.20
CA GLY A 115 2.17 10.09 -7.56
C GLY A 115 2.24 11.03 -6.35
N MET A 116 2.28 12.33 -6.60
CA MET A 116 2.19 13.33 -5.54
C MET A 116 0.78 13.33 -4.92
N SER A 117 0.68 13.54 -3.61
CA SER A 117 -0.54 13.38 -2.81
C SER A 117 -1.78 14.11 -3.34
N SER A 118 -1.63 15.31 -3.91
CA SER A 118 -2.76 16.10 -4.44
C SER A 118 -2.89 16.05 -5.96
N GLU A 119 -1.93 15.45 -6.66
CA GLU A 119 -1.91 15.41 -8.13
C GLU A 119 -3.18 14.79 -8.74
N PRO A 120 -3.72 13.68 -8.20
CA PRO A 120 -4.90 13.02 -8.75
C PRO A 120 -6.22 13.79 -8.58
N ILE A 121 -6.26 14.83 -7.73
CA ILE A 121 -7.49 15.60 -7.43
C ILE A 121 -7.35 17.10 -7.70
N ASP A 122 -6.19 17.58 -8.07
CA ASP A 122 -5.96 18.96 -8.51
C ASP A 122 -6.33 19.09 -10.01
N LYS A 123 -7.35 19.89 -10.31
CA LYS A 123 -7.86 20.08 -11.68
C LYS A 123 -6.79 20.42 -12.70
N LYS A 124 -5.73 21.16 -12.30
CA LYS A 124 -4.63 21.55 -13.18
C LYS A 124 -3.62 20.42 -13.42
N ARG A 125 -3.50 19.48 -12.48
CA ARG A 125 -2.52 18.40 -12.48
C ARG A 125 -3.07 17.07 -12.97
N ILE A 126 -4.38 16.85 -12.89
CA ILE A 126 -5.05 15.61 -13.35
C ILE A 126 -4.60 15.22 -14.79
N PRO A 127 -4.57 16.11 -15.79
CA PRO A 127 -4.16 15.70 -17.14
C PRO A 127 -2.72 15.18 -17.18
N THR A 128 -1.80 15.82 -16.45
CA THR A 128 -0.40 15.40 -16.33
C THR A 128 -0.29 14.07 -15.60
N PHE A 129 -1.01 13.91 -14.47
CA PHE A 129 -1.06 12.65 -13.73
C PHE A 129 -1.49 11.48 -14.61
N LYS A 130 -2.60 11.62 -15.32
CA LYS A 130 -3.13 10.58 -16.23
C LYS A 130 -2.13 10.22 -17.34
N LYS A 131 -1.55 11.21 -17.98
CA LYS A 131 -0.55 11.02 -19.03
C LYS A 131 0.63 10.20 -18.54
N TYR A 132 1.29 10.65 -17.47
CA TYR A 132 2.51 10.01 -16.99
C TYR A 132 2.25 8.69 -16.28
N LEU A 133 1.09 8.51 -15.63
CA LEU A 133 0.70 7.20 -15.10
C LEU A 133 0.60 6.17 -16.23
N LYS A 134 -0.08 6.52 -17.34
CA LYS A 134 -0.18 5.65 -18.52
C LYS A 134 1.20 5.31 -19.08
N GLU A 135 2.05 6.32 -19.33
CA GLU A 135 3.41 6.13 -19.87
C GLU A 135 4.25 5.22 -18.98
N HIS A 136 4.18 5.39 -17.65
CA HIS A 136 4.94 4.55 -16.73
C HIS A 136 4.40 3.13 -16.62
N VAL A 137 3.07 2.94 -16.65
CA VAL A 137 2.46 1.61 -16.70
C VAL A 137 2.89 0.87 -17.97
N GLU A 138 2.88 1.51 -19.12
CA GLU A 138 3.33 0.94 -20.39
C GLU A 138 4.82 0.61 -20.37
N THR A 139 5.64 1.52 -19.84
CA THR A 139 7.10 1.32 -19.69
C THR A 139 7.43 0.17 -18.73
N ALA A 140 6.73 0.07 -17.60
CA ALA A 140 6.89 -1.05 -16.66
C ALA A 140 6.60 -2.40 -17.35
N ARG A 141 5.48 -2.49 -18.06
CA ARG A 141 5.12 -3.71 -18.80
C ARG A 141 6.12 -4.06 -19.88
N ALA A 142 6.59 -3.06 -20.63
CA ALA A 142 7.59 -3.28 -21.67
C ALA A 142 8.91 -3.86 -21.11
N SER A 143 9.23 -3.58 -19.84
CA SER A 143 10.38 -4.19 -19.13
C SER A 143 10.10 -5.58 -18.55
N GLY A 144 8.87 -6.09 -18.70
CA GLY A 144 8.43 -7.35 -18.11
C GLY A 144 7.96 -7.25 -16.65
N ALA A 145 7.93 -6.05 -16.06
CA ALA A 145 7.46 -5.84 -14.70
C ALA A 145 5.95 -5.60 -14.64
N GLU A 146 5.31 -6.03 -13.56
CA GLU A 146 3.90 -5.73 -13.31
C GLU A 146 3.75 -4.39 -12.58
N PRO A 147 2.99 -3.41 -13.12
CA PRO A 147 2.80 -2.11 -12.50
C PRO A 147 1.77 -2.17 -11.37
N ILE A 148 2.12 -1.58 -10.23
CA ILE A 148 1.25 -1.39 -9.07
C ILE A 148 1.07 0.12 -8.86
N VAL A 149 -0.17 0.59 -8.91
CA VAL A 149 -0.51 2.01 -8.70
C VAL A 149 -0.89 2.23 -7.24
N VAL A 150 -0.15 3.07 -6.55
CA VAL A 150 -0.38 3.33 -5.13
C VAL A 150 -1.47 4.38 -4.95
N VAL A 151 -2.57 4.00 -4.32
CA VAL A 151 -3.60 4.93 -3.85
C VAL A 151 -3.10 5.61 -2.59
N THR A 152 -2.70 6.86 -2.70
CA THR A 152 -2.16 7.64 -1.58
C THR A 152 -3.27 8.06 -0.61
N TRP A 153 -2.87 8.43 0.61
CA TRP A 153 -3.78 8.86 1.67
C TRP A 153 -4.05 10.36 1.65
N ALA A 154 -5.20 10.73 2.19
CA ALA A 154 -5.56 12.13 2.42
C ALA A 154 -4.70 12.75 3.53
N ARG A 155 -4.53 14.06 3.49
CA ARG A 155 -3.93 14.80 4.60
C ARG A 155 -4.81 14.64 5.85
N GLN A 156 -4.20 14.65 7.03
CA GLN A 156 -4.91 14.55 8.31
C GLN A 156 -5.94 15.67 8.52
N ASP A 157 -5.67 16.86 7.99
CA ASP A 157 -6.54 18.03 8.07
C ASP A 157 -7.55 18.16 6.91
N LYS A 158 -7.58 17.14 6.01
CA LYS A 158 -8.50 17.04 4.87
C LYS A 158 -8.97 15.61 4.66
N PRO A 159 -9.52 14.95 5.67
CA PRO A 159 -9.92 13.54 5.56
C PRO A 159 -11.01 13.32 4.50
N GLU A 160 -11.80 14.34 4.18
CA GLU A 160 -12.81 14.33 3.11
C GLU A 160 -12.24 14.07 1.71
N ASP A 161 -10.93 14.30 1.51
CA ASP A 161 -10.26 14.01 0.24
C ASP A 161 -10.00 12.50 0.04
N THR A 162 -10.16 11.65 1.06
CA THR A 162 -9.91 10.19 0.97
C THR A 162 -10.66 9.57 -0.21
N ARG A 163 -11.98 9.77 -0.29
CA ARG A 163 -12.79 9.24 -1.39
C ARG A 163 -12.35 9.77 -2.75
N ARG A 164 -12.11 11.08 -2.85
CA ARG A 164 -11.71 11.72 -4.11
C ARG A 164 -10.37 11.19 -4.64
N LEU A 165 -9.40 11.01 -3.74
CA LEU A 165 -8.09 10.43 -4.06
C LEU A 165 -8.26 8.97 -4.50
N ALA A 166 -8.98 8.17 -3.72
CA ALA A 166 -9.20 6.77 -4.02
C ALA A 166 -9.90 6.60 -5.38
N ASP A 167 -11.03 7.27 -5.58
CA ASP A 167 -11.81 7.16 -6.81
C ASP A 167 -11.00 7.57 -8.04
N SER A 168 -10.25 8.69 -7.95
CA SER A 168 -9.44 9.17 -9.06
C SER A 168 -8.31 8.20 -9.42
N ILE A 169 -7.55 7.72 -8.43
CA ILE A 169 -6.40 6.83 -8.67
C ILE A 169 -6.86 5.45 -9.12
N ILE A 170 -7.90 4.89 -8.50
CA ILE A 170 -8.45 3.57 -8.88
C ILE A 170 -9.01 3.61 -10.29
N ALA A 171 -9.72 4.68 -10.67
CA ALA A 171 -10.23 4.85 -12.04
C ALA A 171 -9.11 4.85 -13.07
N GLU A 172 -7.99 5.55 -12.80
CA GLU A 172 -6.85 5.59 -13.71
C GLU A 172 -6.07 4.26 -13.73
N ALA A 173 -5.93 3.58 -12.59
CA ALA A 173 -5.38 2.23 -12.55
C ALA A 173 -6.22 1.27 -13.41
N ASN A 174 -7.56 1.34 -13.28
CA ASN A 174 -8.49 0.55 -14.08
C ASN A 174 -8.41 0.87 -15.57
N ALA A 175 -8.27 2.15 -15.94
CA ALA A 175 -8.14 2.59 -17.34
C ALA A 175 -6.87 2.02 -18.00
N ASN A 176 -5.83 1.80 -17.20
CA ASN A 176 -4.55 1.24 -17.64
C ASN A 176 -4.40 -0.25 -17.31
N SER A 177 -5.47 -0.93 -16.88
CA SER A 177 -5.48 -2.34 -16.47
C SER A 177 -4.39 -2.68 -15.43
N ALA A 178 -3.98 -1.71 -14.60
CA ALA A 178 -3.01 -1.88 -13.53
C ALA A 178 -3.71 -2.16 -12.20
N ILE A 179 -3.03 -2.84 -11.29
CA ILE A 179 -3.55 -3.08 -9.95
C ILE A 179 -3.40 -1.82 -9.09
N ALA A 180 -4.46 -1.45 -8.37
CA ALA A 180 -4.46 -0.31 -7.45
C ALA A 180 -4.24 -0.79 -6.02
N LEU A 181 -3.15 -0.40 -5.35
CA LEU A 181 -2.87 -0.72 -3.95
C LEU A 181 -3.52 0.32 -3.01
N PRO A 182 -4.56 -0.03 -2.24
CA PRO A 182 -5.43 0.93 -1.54
C PRO A 182 -4.86 1.42 -0.19
N VAL A 183 -3.62 1.95 -0.18
CA VAL A 183 -2.96 2.41 1.07
C VAL A 183 -3.75 3.53 1.75
N GLY A 184 -4.29 4.48 0.97
CA GLY A 184 -5.07 5.59 1.52
C GLY A 184 -6.36 5.13 2.21
N LEU A 185 -6.99 4.06 1.69
CA LEU A 185 -8.16 3.47 2.33
C LEU A 185 -7.79 2.77 3.65
N ALA A 186 -6.63 2.09 3.70
CA ALA A 186 -6.12 1.50 4.93
C ALA A 186 -5.80 2.57 6.00
N PHE A 187 -5.25 3.73 5.60
CA PHE A 187 -5.07 4.87 6.51
C PHE A 187 -6.39 5.33 7.10
N ALA A 188 -7.42 5.52 6.27
CA ALA A 188 -8.76 5.94 6.72
C ALA A 188 -9.36 4.92 7.70
N GLU A 189 -9.30 3.62 7.38
CA GLU A 189 -9.79 2.55 8.27
C GLU A 189 -9.04 2.51 9.61
N SER A 190 -7.71 2.67 9.58
CA SER A 190 -6.89 2.71 10.78
C SER A 190 -7.25 3.90 11.68
N LEU A 191 -7.31 5.11 11.12
CA LEU A 191 -7.63 6.33 11.87
C LEU A 191 -9.05 6.32 12.43
N LYS A 192 -9.98 5.67 11.75
CA LYS A 192 -11.35 5.50 12.22
C LYS A 192 -11.43 4.51 13.39
N ALA A 193 -10.71 3.40 13.30
CA ALA A 193 -10.73 2.35 14.32
C ALA A 193 -9.88 2.72 15.54
N ARG A 194 -8.74 3.41 15.33
CA ARG A 194 -7.79 3.83 16.37
C ARG A 194 -7.29 5.25 16.11
N PRO A 195 -8.08 6.29 16.42
CA PRO A 195 -7.69 7.69 16.21
C PRO A 195 -6.51 8.13 17.09
N ASP A 196 -6.20 7.38 18.14
CA ASP A 196 -5.03 7.56 19.01
C ASP A 196 -3.72 7.13 18.34
N LEU A 197 -3.76 6.22 17.37
CA LEU A 197 -2.58 5.76 16.64
C LEU A 197 -2.26 6.71 15.48
N ILE A 198 -1.29 7.59 15.72
CA ILE A 198 -0.96 8.68 14.80
C ILE A 198 -0.21 8.16 13.57
N LEU A 199 -0.83 8.24 12.39
CA LEU A 199 -0.23 7.85 11.11
C LEU A 199 0.42 9.01 10.34
N HIS A 200 0.08 10.26 10.66
CA HIS A 200 0.61 11.46 10.01
C HIS A 200 1.58 12.20 10.93
N GLN A 201 2.63 12.76 10.36
CA GLN A 201 3.54 13.66 11.08
C GLN A 201 2.87 15.01 11.40
N LYS A 202 3.59 15.87 12.13
CA LYS A 202 3.11 17.21 12.52
C LYS A 202 2.69 18.09 11.34
N ASP A 203 3.22 17.85 10.15
CA ASP A 203 2.85 18.52 8.91
C ASP A 203 1.51 18.03 8.32
N LYS A 204 0.88 17.04 8.97
CA LYS A 204 -0.42 16.46 8.63
C LYS A 204 -0.45 15.78 7.25
N SER A 205 0.70 15.42 6.73
CA SER A 205 0.86 14.87 5.37
C SER A 205 1.76 13.65 5.33
N HIS A 206 3.04 13.81 5.74
CA HIS A 206 4.00 12.72 5.71
C HIS A 206 3.67 11.62 6.72
N PRO A 207 4.03 10.37 6.43
CA PRO A 207 3.73 9.26 7.32
C PRO A 207 4.64 9.28 8.54
N THR A 208 4.12 8.88 9.70
CA THR A 208 4.94 8.46 10.85
C THR A 208 5.54 7.07 10.58
N ALA A 209 6.33 6.55 11.52
CA ALA A 209 6.79 5.15 11.46
C ALA A 209 5.60 4.16 11.37
N ALA A 210 4.50 4.42 12.09
CA ALA A 210 3.28 3.62 12.01
C ALA A 210 2.61 3.69 10.62
N GLY A 211 2.56 4.89 10.02
CA GLY A 211 2.05 5.05 8.65
C GLY A 211 2.90 4.32 7.62
N SER A 212 4.24 4.42 7.71
CA SER A 212 5.14 3.69 6.81
C SER A 212 5.08 2.18 7.03
N TYR A 213 4.88 1.72 8.27
CA TYR A 213 4.67 0.32 8.59
C TYR A 213 3.40 -0.22 7.95
N LEU A 214 2.27 0.50 8.09
CA LEU A 214 1.01 0.15 7.43
C LEU A 214 1.18 0.05 5.92
N TYR A 215 1.84 1.02 5.31
CA TYR A 215 2.13 0.97 3.87
C TYR A 215 2.97 -0.26 3.50
N GLY A 216 4.03 -0.56 4.26
CA GLY A 216 4.85 -1.76 4.05
C GLY A 216 4.05 -3.05 4.19
N ALA A 217 3.18 -3.15 5.20
CA ALA A 217 2.28 -4.30 5.41
C ALA A 217 1.31 -4.48 4.24
N MET A 218 0.75 -3.39 3.70
CA MET A 218 -0.11 -3.41 2.52
C MET A 218 0.63 -3.94 1.28
N VAL A 219 1.86 -3.46 1.04
CA VAL A 219 2.68 -3.94 -0.09
C VAL A 219 3.01 -5.41 0.08
N TYR A 220 3.50 -5.83 1.26
CA TYR A 220 3.79 -7.24 1.54
C TYR A 220 2.58 -8.12 1.27
N SER A 221 1.42 -7.74 1.81
CA SER A 221 0.19 -8.52 1.68
C SER A 221 -0.29 -8.62 0.23
N LEU A 222 -0.12 -7.55 -0.58
CA LEU A 222 -0.41 -7.61 -2.00
C LEU A 222 0.53 -8.54 -2.75
N LEU A 223 1.85 -8.40 -2.52
CA LEU A 223 2.89 -9.15 -3.24
C LEU A 223 2.75 -10.66 -3.04
N PHE A 224 2.44 -11.08 -1.82
CA PHE A 224 2.44 -12.49 -1.45
C PHE A 224 1.04 -13.07 -1.22
N LYS A 225 0.01 -12.24 -1.38
CA LYS A 225 -1.40 -12.58 -1.10
C LYS A 225 -1.53 -13.29 0.26
N LYS A 226 -0.88 -12.72 1.28
CA LYS A 226 -0.75 -13.30 2.61
C LYS A 226 -0.94 -12.25 3.70
N SER A 227 -1.64 -12.63 4.76
CA SER A 227 -1.74 -11.80 5.96
C SER A 227 -0.39 -11.72 6.68
N PRO A 228 0.07 -10.52 7.08
CA PRO A 228 1.20 -10.36 7.97
C PRO A 228 0.81 -10.50 9.45
N GLU A 229 -0.45 -10.81 9.75
CA GLU A 229 -0.96 -10.88 11.11
C GLU A 229 -0.17 -11.88 11.96
N GLY A 230 0.26 -11.43 13.12
CA GLY A 230 1.06 -12.21 14.06
C GLY A 230 2.56 -12.18 13.81
N PHE A 231 3.03 -11.48 12.78
CA PHE A 231 4.47 -11.23 12.59
C PHE A 231 5.01 -10.34 13.71
N LYS A 232 6.19 -10.67 14.20
CA LYS A 232 6.85 -9.95 15.29
C LYS A 232 7.71 -8.80 14.83
N TYR A 233 7.87 -8.62 13.51
CA TYR A 233 8.64 -7.54 12.92
C TYR A 233 8.04 -6.17 13.31
N PRO A 234 8.74 -5.33 14.09
CA PRO A 234 8.19 -4.08 14.61
C PRO A 234 8.51 -2.86 13.74
N GLY A 235 9.18 -3.06 12.60
CA GLY A 235 9.84 -2.01 11.84
C GLY A 235 11.33 -1.86 12.20
N GLU A 236 12.12 -1.35 11.26
CA GLU A 236 13.60 -1.23 11.39
C GLU A 236 14.06 0.23 11.51
N CYS A 237 13.15 1.19 11.59
CA CYS A 237 13.53 2.58 11.72
C CYS A 237 13.61 3.04 13.18
N GLU A 238 13.98 4.30 13.40
CA GLU A 238 14.34 4.91 14.69
C GLU A 238 13.45 4.58 15.90
N LYS A 239 12.19 4.21 15.65
CA LYS A 239 11.23 3.86 16.69
C LYS A 239 10.44 2.63 16.27
N PRO A 240 10.83 1.44 16.69
CA PRO A 240 10.02 0.25 16.49
C PRO A 240 8.64 0.44 17.12
N LEU A 241 7.62 -0.13 16.49
CA LEU A 241 6.26 -0.08 17.00
C LEU A 241 6.12 -0.98 18.23
N LYS A 242 5.19 -0.62 19.10
CA LYS A 242 4.73 -1.54 20.14
C LYS A 242 4.06 -2.76 19.48
N PRO A 243 4.18 -3.96 20.08
CA PRO A 243 3.60 -5.18 19.51
C PRO A 243 2.10 -5.07 19.20
N GLU A 244 1.33 -4.43 20.08
CA GLU A 244 -0.11 -4.24 19.91
C GLU A 244 -0.45 -3.29 18.73
N ASP A 245 0.36 -2.25 18.50
CA ASP A 245 0.18 -1.33 17.37
C ASP A 245 0.57 -1.99 16.05
N ALA A 246 1.66 -2.76 16.05
CA ALA A 246 2.09 -3.53 14.90
C ALA A 246 1.02 -4.56 14.48
N LEU A 247 0.51 -5.34 15.44
CA LEU A 247 -0.56 -6.33 15.20
C LEU A 247 -1.81 -5.66 14.62
N PHE A 248 -2.26 -4.56 15.22
CA PHE A 248 -3.41 -3.80 14.73
C PHE A 248 -3.22 -3.36 13.27
N LEU A 249 -2.06 -2.78 12.93
CA LEU A 249 -1.78 -2.33 11.56
C LEU A 249 -1.67 -3.49 10.56
N GLN A 250 -1.16 -4.65 10.98
CA GLN A 250 -1.14 -5.88 10.19
C GLN A 250 -2.57 -6.34 9.85
N GLN A 251 -3.46 -6.33 10.85
CA GLN A 251 -4.88 -6.67 10.69
C GLN A 251 -5.59 -5.68 9.76
N ILE A 252 -5.37 -4.38 9.93
CA ILE A 252 -5.92 -3.35 9.04
C ILE A 252 -5.45 -3.56 7.60
N ALA A 253 -4.16 -3.82 7.39
CA ALA A 253 -3.61 -4.03 6.05
C ALA A 253 -4.29 -5.20 5.35
N TRP A 254 -4.36 -6.35 5.99
CA TRP A 254 -4.99 -7.55 5.42
C TRP A 254 -6.49 -7.37 5.20
N LYS A 255 -7.21 -6.88 6.22
CA LYS A 255 -8.65 -6.61 6.12
C LYS A 255 -8.96 -5.68 4.95
N THR A 256 -8.23 -4.58 4.81
CA THR A 256 -8.46 -3.61 3.73
C THR A 256 -8.29 -4.24 2.35
N LEU A 257 -7.25 -5.06 2.14
CA LEU A 257 -7.05 -5.75 0.87
C LEU A 257 -8.14 -6.78 0.59
N CYS A 258 -8.54 -7.57 1.59
CA CYS A 258 -9.64 -8.51 1.44
C CYS A 258 -10.94 -7.81 1.06
N ASP A 259 -11.30 -6.76 1.77
CA ASP A 259 -12.53 -5.99 1.50
C ASP A 259 -12.46 -5.28 0.13
N PHE A 260 -11.29 -4.80 -0.28
CA PHE A 260 -11.09 -4.08 -1.54
C PHE A 260 -11.10 -4.99 -2.77
N TYR A 261 -10.43 -6.14 -2.69
CA TYR A 261 -10.31 -7.07 -3.82
C TYR A 261 -11.33 -8.21 -3.79
N GLY A 262 -12.13 -8.34 -2.75
CA GLY A 262 -13.03 -9.48 -2.57
C GLY A 262 -12.28 -10.78 -2.22
N TRP A 263 -11.11 -10.69 -1.58
CA TRP A 263 -10.38 -11.87 -1.15
C TRP A 263 -11.03 -12.51 0.08
N GLN A 264 -10.91 -13.81 0.21
CA GLN A 264 -11.29 -14.51 1.43
C GLN A 264 -10.31 -14.18 2.56
N LYS A 265 -10.85 -13.95 3.77
CA LYS A 265 -10.07 -13.65 4.98
C LYS A 265 -9.44 -14.89 5.54
#